data_ec57c838cbafdc79e9981828587fe64f
#
_entry.id   ec57c838cbafdc79e9981828587fe64f
#
_cell.length_a   1.000
_cell.length_b   1.000
_cell.length_c   1.000
_cell.angle_alpha   90.00
_cell.angle_beta   90.00
_cell.angle_gamma   90.00
#
_symmetry.space_group_name_H-M   'P 1'
#
loop_
_entity.id
_entity.type
_entity.pdbx_description
1 polymer ?
#
loop_
_entity_poly.entity_id
_entity_poly.type
_entity_poly.pdbx_seq_one_letter_code
_entity_poly.pdbx_strand_id
1 'polypeptide(L)'
;MASYRVREGSITAADSFTALTSLYGQSTTASVQVPAGASAIVGMIVSVSHDSATNGAATFGVQLTGDGLTEQQTMTVGSATNVGTETSNGQTNAPFKCDVAIPVTASNQVSIAVAMDTDIGTAQMSVCLIFA
;
A
#
# COMPACT_ATOMS: atom_id res chain seq x y z
N MET A 1 20.61 5.38 8.48
CA MET A 1 20.09 6.12 7.29
C MET A 1 18.83 5.43 6.82
N ALA A 2 17.78 6.19 6.55
CA ALA A 2 16.53 5.62 6.03
C ALA A 2 16.63 5.29 4.55
N SER A 3 16.03 4.20 4.15
CA SER A 3 15.91 3.80 2.75
C SER A 3 14.45 3.59 2.41
N TYR A 4 14.07 3.93 1.20
CA TYR A 4 12.68 3.91 0.74
C TYR A 4 12.50 2.90 -0.38
N ARG A 5 11.38 2.15 -0.31
CA ARG A 5 10.98 1.23 -1.38
C ARG A 5 9.50 1.43 -1.65
N VAL A 6 9.13 1.55 -2.90
CA VAL A 6 7.77 1.89 -3.34
C VAL A 6 7.24 0.83 -4.29
N ARG A 7 5.96 0.49 -4.13
CA ARG A 7 5.17 -0.23 -5.13
C ARG A 7 3.81 0.43 -5.26
N GLU A 8 3.25 0.32 -6.43
CA GLU A 8 1.97 0.92 -6.79
C GLU A 8 1.12 -0.03 -7.62
N GLY A 9 -0.17 0.24 -7.71
CA GLY A 9 -1.13 -0.53 -8.48
C GLY A 9 -2.55 -0.11 -8.21
N SER A 10 -3.49 -0.72 -8.92
CA SER A 10 -4.92 -0.46 -8.79
C SER A 10 -5.65 -1.63 -8.16
N ILE A 11 -6.69 -1.32 -7.40
CA ILE A 11 -7.60 -2.29 -6.80
C ILE A 11 -9.04 -1.92 -7.09
N THR A 12 -9.88 -2.92 -7.29
CA THR A 12 -11.31 -2.76 -7.57
C THR A 12 -12.21 -3.60 -6.68
N ALA A 13 -11.64 -4.60 -6.02
CA ALA A 13 -12.41 -5.56 -5.23
C ALA A 13 -12.28 -5.26 -3.74
N ALA A 14 -13.39 -5.38 -3.02
CA ALA A 14 -13.39 -5.27 -1.57
C ALA A 14 -12.87 -6.56 -0.92
N ASP A 15 -12.27 -6.42 0.26
CA ASP A 15 -11.85 -7.51 1.14
C ASP A 15 -10.86 -8.52 0.51
N SER A 16 -10.19 -8.14 -0.57
CA SER A 16 -9.24 -9.02 -1.25
C SER A 16 -7.89 -8.31 -1.38
N PHE A 17 -6.86 -8.87 -0.77
CA PHE A 17 -5.51 -8.30 -0.89
C PHE A 17 -4.98 -8.54 -2.31
N THR A 18 -4.59 -7.46 -2.96
CA THR A 18 -4.06 -7.44 -4.31
C THR A 18 -2.61 -6.97 -4.27
N ALA A 19 -1.71 -7.74 -4.85
CA ALA A 19 -0.30 -7.39 -4.91
C ALA A 19 -0.06 -6.12 -5.73
N LEU A 20 0.77 -5.23 -5.22
CA LEU A 20 1.20 -4.04 -5.93
C LEU A 20 2.44 -4.35 -6.76
N THR A 21 2.27 -4.37 -8.07
CA THR A 21 3.28 -4.89 -8.99
C THR A 21 3.83 -3.86 -9.98
N SER A 22 3.61 -2.58 -9.73
CA SER A 22 4.07 -1.50 -10.62
C SER A 22 5.02 -0.55 -9.91
N LEU A 23 5.87 0.08 -10.70
CA LEU A 23 6.72 1.19 -10.29
C LEU A 23 6.89 2.11 -11.50
N TYR A 24 6.44 3.37 -11.40
CA TYR A 24 6.43 4.35 -12.50
C TYR A 24 5.72 3.82 -13.75
N GLY A 25 4.61 3.09 -13.56
CA GLY A 25 3.87 2.49 -14.67
C GLY A 25 4.55 1.27 -15.32
N GLN A 26 5.71 0.88 -14.84
CA GLN A 26 6.43 -0.31 -15.32
C GLN A 26 6.02 -1.52 -14.50
N SER A 27 5.82 -2.66 -15.16
CA SER A 27 5.57 -3.91 -14.46
C SER A 27 6.80 -4.35 -13.68
N THR A 28 6.56 -4.79 -12.45
CA THR A 28 7.60 -5.30 -11.57
C THR A 28 7.00 -6.41 -10.69
N THR A 29 7.76 -6.93 -9.73
CA THR A 29 7.23 -7.85 -8.72
C THR A 29 6.68 -7.07 -7.54
N ALA A 30 5.76 -7.66 -6.78
CA ALA A 30 5.28 -7.05 -5.55
C ALA A 30 6.35 -6.99 -4.46
N SER A 31 7.41 -7.76 -4.61
CA SER A 31 8.49 -7.84 -3.63
C SER A 31 9.48 -6.70 -3.78
N VAL A 32 9.92 -6.20 -2.64
CA VAL A 32 11.06 -5.27 -2.54
C VAL A 32 12.14 -5.93 -1.69
N GLN A 33 13.37 -5.67 -2.04
CA GLN A 33 14.49 -6.20 -1.24
C GLN A 33 14.71 -5.31 -0.02
N VAL A 34 14.82 -5.93 1.14
CA VAL A 34 15.23 -5.23 2.36
C VAL A 34 16.66 -4.71 2.15
N PRO A 35 16.90 -3.41 2.35
CA PRO A 35 18.23 -2.84 2.16
C PRO A 35 19.28 -3.48 3.07
N ALA A 36 20.50 -3.58 2.57
CA ALA A 36 21.63 -4.03 3.38
C ALA A 36 21.80 -3.10 4.60
N GLY A 37 21.96 -3.69 5.78
CA GLY A 37 22.09 -2.96 7.01
C GLY A 37 20.79 -2.51 7.65
N ALA A 38 19.64 -2.68 7.00
CA ALA A 38 18.36 -2.41 7.62
C ALA A 38 17.95 -3.53 8.57
N SER A 39 17.36 -3.16 9.70
CA SER A 39 16.86 -4.09 10.71
C SER A 39 15.37 -3.96 10.96
N ALA A 40 14.72 -2.91 10.47
CA ALA A 40 13.29 -2.70 10.67
C ALA A 40 12.66 -1.88 9.55
N ILE A 41 11.36 -2.10 9.33
CA ILE A 41 10.49 -1.11 8.69
C ILE A 41 10.03 -0.18 9.81
N VAL A 42 10.33 1.11 9.67
CA VAL A 42 10.02 2.11 10.70
C VAL A 42 8.86 3.00 10.32
N GLY A 43 8.40 2.93 9.09
CA GLY A 43 7.25 3.70 8.65
C GLY A 43 6.74 3.26 7.29
N MET A 44 5.51 3.69 6.99
CA MET A 44 4.90 3.56 5.68
C MET A 44 4.20 4.85 5.31
N ILE A 45 4.24 5.18 4.04
CA ILE A 45 3.43 6.26 3.47
C ILE A 45 2.55 5.61 2.40
N VAL A 46 1.23 5.71 2.58
CA VAL A 46 0.24 5.11 1.69
C VAL A 46 -0.56 6.22 1.03
N SER A 47 -0.57 6.24 -0.29
CA SER A 47 -1.36 7.19 -1.07
C SER A 47 -2.48 6.48 -1.78
N VAL A 48 -3.64 7.12 -1.82
CA VAL A 48 -4.85 6.58 -2.47
C VAL A 48 -5.46 7.65 -3.34
N SER A 49 -5.80 7.30 -4.58
CA SER A 49 -6.68 8.10 -5.42
C SER A 49 -7.72 7.17 -6.07
N HIS A 50 -8.92 7.67 -6.28
CA HIS A 50 -9.96 6.92 -6.96
C HIS A 50 -10.74 7.81 -7.92
N ASP A 51 -11.26 7.19 -8.96
CA ASP A 51 -11.87 7.87 -10.10
C ASP A 51 -13.32 7.41 -10.36
N SER A 52 -13.98 6.95 -9.32
CA SER A 52 -15.31 6.38 -9.44
C SER A 52 -16.41 7.38 -9.11
N ALA A 53 -17.57 7.20 -9.74
CA ALA A 53 -18.80 7.87 -9.38
C ALA A 53 -19.50 7.22 -8.17
N THR A 54 -19.01 6.11 -7.68
CA THR A 54 -19.60 5.40 -6.54
C THR A 54 -19.31 6.17 -5.25
N ASN A 55 -20.38 6.63 -4.60
CA ASN A 55 -20.27 7.27 -3.30
C ASN A 55 -20.03 6.24 -2.21
N GLY A 56 -19.21 6.56 -1.26
CA GLY A 56 -18.97 5.71 -0.13
C GLY A 56 -17.66 6.01 0.57
N ALA A 57 -17.41 5.24 1.62
CA ALA A 57 -16.17 5.29 2.36
C ALA A 57 -15.59 3.89 2.43
N ALA A 58 -14.28 3.80 2.31
CA ALA A 58 -13.55 2.55 2.46
C ALA A 58 -12.39 2.72 3.41
N THR A 59 -12.11 1.67 4.16
CA THR A 59 -10.90 1.57 4.96
C THR A 59 -9.91 0.71 4.20
N PHE A 60 -8.66 1.15 4.16
CA PHE A 60 -7.62 0.50 3.38
C PHE A 60 -6.68 -0.26 4.31
N GLY A 61 -6.30 -1.44 3.85
CA GLY A 61 -5.34 -2.30 4.54
C GLY A 61 -4.10 -2.53 3.71
N VAL A 62 -2.98 -2.75 4.40
CA VAL A 62 -1.71 -3.18 3.80
C VAL A 62 -1.34 -4.51 4.42
N GLN A 63 -0.94 -5.45 3.57
CA GLN A 63 -0.42 -6.74 3.99
C GLN A 63 1.03 -6.87 3.51
N LEU A 64 1.91 -7.18 4.44
CA LEU A 64 3.32 -7.44 4.16
C LEU A 64 3.62 -8.91 4.43
N THR A 65 4.22 -9.57 3.46
CA THR A 65 4.60 -10.98 3.53
C THR A 65 6.03 -11.16 3.03
N GLY A 66 6.56 -12.36 3.16
CA GLY A 66 7.86 -12.70 2.60
C GLY A 66 8.89 -13.09 3.64
N ASP A 67 10.00 -13.60 3.17
CA ASP A 67 11.10 -14.10 4.00
C ASP A 67 11.93 -12.99 4.67
N GLY A 68 11.70 -11.74 4.28
CA GLY A 68 12.25 -10.57 4.96
C GLY A 68 11.58 -10.26 6.29
N LEU A 69 10.43 -10.91 6.58
CA LEU A 69 9.67 -10.72 7.81
C LEU A 69 9.71 -11.98 8.66
N THR A 70 9.67 -11.81 9.98
CA THR A 70 9.52 -12.94 10.91
C THR A 70 8.13 -13.55 10.79
N GLU A 71 7.12 -12.71 10.57
CA GLU A 71 5.73 -13.14 10.39
C GLU A 71 4.99 -12.16 9.49
N GLN A 72 3.91 -12.62 8.88
CA GLN A 72 3.04 -11.76 8.07
C GLN A 72 2.46 -10.62 8.90
N GLN A 73 2.45 -9.43 8.33
CA GLN A 73 1.85 -8.24 8.93
C GLN A 73 0.65 -7.82 8.12
N THR A 74 -0.47 -7.56 8.78
CA THR A 74 -1.67 -7.02 8.16
C THR A 74 -2.16 -5.87 9.01
N MET A 75 -2.36 -4.71 8.41
CA MET A 75 -2.71 -3.51 9.18
C MET A 75 -3.64 -2.59 8.40
N THR A 76 -4.50 -1.90 9.13
CA THR A 76 -5.31 -0.81 8.61
C THR A 76 -4.47 0.45 8.57
N VAL A 77 -4.45 1.13 7.43
CA VAL A 77 -3.60 2.32 7.25
C VAL A 77 -4.38 3.62 7.17
N GLY A 78 -5.67 3.57 6.87
CA GLY A 78 -6.49 4.77 6.81
C GLY A 78 -7.79 4.54 6.08
N SER A 79 -8.59 5.59 6.01
CA SER A 79 -9.89 5.59 5.33
C SER A 79 -9.95 6.69 4.30
N ALA A 80 -10.67 6.44 3.22
CA ALA A 80 -10.93 7.42 2.18
C ALA A 80 -12.42 7.43 1.85
N THR A 81 -12.91 8.59 1.47
CA THR A 81 -14.31 8.76 1.09
C THR A 81 -14.38 9.25 -0.35
N ASN A 82 -15.22 8.61 -1.14
CA ASN A 82 -15.57 9.08 -2.46
C ASN A 82 -16.97 9.70 -2.37
N VAL A 83 -17.07 11.00 -2.64
CA VAL A 83 -18.31 11.76 -2.53
C VAL A 83 -18.77 12.32 -3.88
N GLY A 84 -18.13 11.92 -4.96
CA GLY A 84 -18.50 12.37 -6.30
C GLY A 84 -19.75 11.64 -6.81
N THR A 85 -20.59 12.36 -7.54
CA THR A 85 -21.73 11.78 -8.26
C THR A 85 -21.49 11.78 -9.76
N GLU A 86 -20.41 12.36 -10.21
CA GLU A 86 -20.04 12.46 -11.61
C GLU A 86 -18.95 11.45 -11.95
N THR A 87 -19.10 10.77 -13.07
CA THR A 87 -18.21 9.68 -13.46
C THR A 87 -16.80 10.10 -13.79
N SER A 88 -16.53 11.38 -13.97
CA SER A 88 -15.22 11.91 -14.30
C SER A 88 -14.48 12.52 -13.12
N ASN A 89 -15.06 12.52 -11.93
CA ASN A 89 -14.44 13.13 -10.76
C ASN A 89 -13.55 12.13 -10.02
N GLY A 90 -12.26 12.29 -10.22
CA GLY A 90 -11.28 11.60 -9.40
C GLY A 90 -11.12 12.30 -8.06
N GLN A 91 -10.81 11.53 -7.03
CA GLN A 91 -10.46 12.05 -5.72
C GLN A 91 -9.10 11.51 -5.29
N THR A 92 -8.28 12.42 -4.80
CA THR A 92 -6.97 12.08 -4.21
C THR A 92 -7.02 12.44 -2.74
N ASN A 93 -6.79 11.45 -1.90
CA ASN A 93 -6.74 11.67 -0.46
C ASN A 93 -5.30 11.96 -0.04
N ALA A 94 -5.15 12.73 1.03
CA ALA A 94 -3.83 13.00 1.59
C ALA A 94 -3.13 11.67 1.95
N PRO A 95 -1.81 11.58 1.78
CA PRO A 95 -1.11 10.36 2.14
C PRO A 95 -1.29 10.01 3.62
N PHE A 96 -1.51 8.72 3.88
CA PHE A 96 -1.53 8.19 5.24
C PHE A 96 -0.10 7.83 5.65
N LYS A 97 0.36 8.42 6.74
CA LYS A 97 1.67 8.08 7.29
C LYS A 97 1.49 7.21 8.53
N CYS A 98 2.07 6.04 8.51
CA CYS A 98 2.01 5.09 9.61
C CYS A 98 3.40 4.89 10.19
N ASP A 99 3.56 5.16 11.48
CA ASP A 99 4.77 4.79 12.20
C ASP A 99 4.64 3.34 12.67
N VAL A 100 5.60 2.52 12.33
CA VAL A 100 5.61 1.10 12.66
C VAL A 100 7.00 0.69 13.16
N ALA A 101 7.09 -0.50 13.72
CA ALA A 101 8.35 -1.09 14.15
C ALA A 101 8.31 -2.58 13.81
N ILE A 102 8.57 -2.91 12.56
CA ILE A 102 8.48 -4.28 12.05
C ILE A 102 9.90 -4.80 11.80
N PRO A 103 10.39 -5.79 12.57
CA PRO A 103 11.71 -6.36 12.34
C PRO A 103 11.82 -7.00 10.95
N VAL A 104 12.94 -6.80 10.30
CA VAL A 104 13.22 -7.36 8.97
C VAL A 104 14.60 -8.00 8.94
N THR A 105 14.77 -8.88 7.96
CA THR A 105 16.06 -9.50 7.65
C THR A 105 16.64 -8.87 6.39
N ALA A 106 17.80 -8.25 6.51
CA ALA A 106 18.47 -7.61 5.39
C ALA A 106 18.71 -8.58 4.24
N SER A 107 18.63 -8.07 3.03
CA SER A 107 18.81 -8.79 1.76
C SER A 107 17.72 -9.79 1.41
N ASN A 108 16.76 -10.03 2.29
CA ASN A 108 15.58 -10.83 1.99
C ASN A 108 14.46 -9.97 1.40
N GLN A 109 13.31 -10.56 1.10
CA GLN A 109 12.24 -9.92 0.34
C GLN A 109 11.01 -9.65 1.21
N VAL A 110 10.39 -8.51 0.97
CA VAL A 110 9.07 -8.17 1.53
C VAL A 110 8.12 -7.89 0.37
N SER A 111 7.00 -8.59 0.34
CA SER A 111 5.95 -8.41 -0.67
C SER A 111 4.85 -7.52 -0.11
N ILE A 112 4.31 -6.64 -0.97
CA ILE A 112 3.33 -5.64 -0.58
C ILE A 112 2.02 -5.92 -1.31
N ALA A 113 0.93 -6.02 -0.55
CA ALA A 113 -0.42 -6.13 -1.08
C ALA A 113 -1.34 -5.18 -0.33
N VAL A 114 -2.41 -4.77 -0.99
CA VAL A 114 -3.39 -3.83 -0.43
C VAL A 114 -4.80 -4.32 -0.65
N ALA A 115 -5.72 -3.85 0.19
CA ALA A 115 -7.13 -4.12 0.07
C ALA A 115 -7.95 -2.94 0.55
N MET A 116 -9.22 -2.90 0.16
CA MET A 116 -10.22 -2.00 0.74
C MET A 116 -11.39 -2.84 1.26
N ASP A 117 -12.03 -2.38 2.33
CA ASP A 117 -13.13 -3.12 2.96
C ASP A 117 -14.47 -2.90 2.27
N THR A 118 -14.59 -1.88 1.45
CA THR A 118 -15.80 -1.54 0.72
C THR A 118 -15.41 -1.12 -0.69
N ASP A 119 -16.10 -1.65 -1.68
CA ASP A 119 -15.87 -1.27 -3.07
C ASP A 119 -16.44 0.13 -3.34
N ILE A 120 -15.56 1.11 -3.44
CA ILE A 120 -15.89 2.49 -3.82
C ILE A 120 -15.43 2.82 -5.25
N GLY A 121 -15.23 1.80 -6.07
CA GLY A 121 -14.73 1.90 -7.43
C GLY A 121 -13.24 1.59 -7.51
N THR A 122 -12.64 1.90 -8.64
CA THR A 122 -11.20 1.68 -8.85
C THR A 122 -10.39 2.64 -8.01
N ALA A 123 -9.48 2.12 -7.21
CA ALA A 123 -8.53 2.92 -6.46
C ALA A 123 -7.11 2.66 -6.96
N GLN A 124 -6.36 3.73 -7.17
CA GLN A 124 -4.94 3.67 -7.45
C GLN A 124 -4.20 3.89 -6.14
N MET A 125 -3.33 2.97 -5.77
CA MET A 125 -2.62 3.05 -4.49
C MET A 125 -1.12 2.95 -4.69
N SER A 126 -0.39 3.61 -3.81
CA SER A 126 1.04 3.41 -3.66
C SER A 126 1.39 3.20 -2.19
N VAL A 127 2.34 2.34 -1.94
CA VAL A 127 2.88 2.08 -0.61
C VAL A 127 4.38 2.29 -0.65
N CYS A 128 4.85 3.21 0.19
CA CYS A 128 6.27 3.46 0.41
C CYS A 128 6.66 2.88 1.76
N LEU A 129 7.54 1.90 1.76
CA LEU A 129 8.12 1.35 2.98
C LEU A 129 9.40 2.11 3.33
N ILE A 130 9.53 2.47 4.59
CA ILE A 130 10.70 3.18 5.12
C ILE A 130 11.48 2.21 6.00
N PHE A 131 12.69 1.88 5.59
CA PHE A 131 13.59 0.97 6.30
C PHE A 131 14.68 1.75 7.05
N ALA A 132 15.04 1.24 8.19
CA ALA A 132 16.16 1.76 8.96
C ALA A 132 16.99 0.67 9.63
#